data_131d803b2a5dce19190abab7bca17b1e
#
_entry.id   131d803b2a5dce19190abab7bca17b1e
#
_cell.length_a   1.000
_cell.length_b   1.000
_cell.length_c   1.000
_cell.angle_alpha   90.00
_cell.angle_beta   90.00
_cell.angle_gamma   90.00
#
_symmetry.space_group_name_H-M   'P 1'
#
loop_
_entity.id
_entity.type
_entity.pdbx_description
1 polymer ?
#
loop_
_entity_poly.entity_id
_entity_poly.type
_entity_poly.pdbx_seq_one_letter_code
_entity_poly.pdbx_strand_id
1 'polypeptide(L)'
;MAVLVFGSANIDISVDVEGLPRLGETKHGSDYRIGIGGKGLNQAVAASKLSKSPVTFVGAVGTDHFGSLVEEELANLGMATSGIRRDPACPTGLALIHVDGHGNNSITVSGGANLSWTSADISELTVDGTVVGLCQLETPLDVTAEIMKKISDAGGITILDPAPIPKQELNDIFTFVDILTPNQYEAECILNRKILNSEDAIECATALVKRGGFKAVILTMGEQGVAYSEDGAQGVWLPAFEVETTDTVAAGDCFNGALAAALTEGSGLRESILFAMAAAALSVTKPGASSSIPSLVEVQEFLAGP
;
A
#
# COMPACT_ATOMS: atom_id res chain seq x y z
N MET A 1 -0.85 1.61 21.66
CA MET A 1 -0.88 2.34 20.37
C MET A 1 -0.56 1.34 19.27
N ALA A 2 -1.30 1.33 18.20
CA ALA A 2 -1.20 0.27 17.19
C ALA A 2 -1.46 0.81 15.77
N VAL A 3 -0.87 0.14 14.78
CA VAL A 3 -1.25 0.28 13.37
C VAL A 3 -2.29 -0.78 13.05
N LEU A 4 -3.37 -0.39 12.38
CA LEU A 4 -4.33 -1.31 11.78
C LEU A 4 -4.26 -1.13 10.25
N VAL A 5 -3.97 -2.22 9.54
CA VAL A 5 -4.02 -2.23 8.07
C VAL A 5 -5.21 -3.08 7.64
N PHE A 6 -6.18 -2.46 6.98
CA PHE A 6 -7.29 -3.15 6.35
C PHE A 6 -7.08 -3.17 4.85
N GLY A 7 -7.09 -4.35 4.22
CA GLY A 7 -6.86 -4.44 2.79
C GLY A 7 -6.75 -5.86 2.25
N SER A 8 -6.23 -5.94 1.04
CA SER A 8 -6.12 -7.17 0.27
C SER A 8 -4.99 -8.08 0.73
N ALA A 9 -5.21 -9.39 0.55
CA ALA A 9 -4.21 -10.43 0.59
C ALA A 9 -4.32 -11.28 -0.69
N ASN A 10 -3.23 -11.40 -1.42
CA ASN A 10 -3.17 -12.17 -2.66
C ASN A 10 -2.05 -13.21 -2.59
N ILE A 11 -2.15 -14.21 -3.45
CA ILE A 11 -0.98 -14.96 -3.91
C ILE A 11 -0.57 -14.39 -5.26
N ASP A 12 0.70 -14.03 -5.38
CA ASP A 12 1.30 -13.57 -6.62
C ASP A 12 2.03 -14.73 -7.28
N ILE A 13 1.61 -15.08 -8.51
CA ILE A 13 2.30 -16.07 -9.34
C ILE A 13 2.94 -15.32 -10.49
N SER A 14 4.26 -15.23 -10.47
CA SER A 14 5.03 -14.59 -11.54
C SER A 14 5.73 -15.61 -12.41
N VAL A 15 5.70 -15.37 -13.72
CA VAL A 15 6.35 -16.19 -14.75
C VAL A 15 7.22 -15.29 -15.61
N ASP A 16 8.50 -15.69 -15.76
CA ASP A 16 9.41 -15.01 -16.68
C ASP A 16 9.20 -15.51 -18.10
N VAL A 17 8.99 -14.59 -19.04
CA VAL A 17 8.72 -14.88 -20.45
C VAL A 17 9.64 -14.04 -21.35
N GLU A 18 10.00 -14.55 -22.53
CA GLU A 18 10.81 -13.77 -23.50
C GLU A 18 10.06 -12.52 -24.02
N GLY A 19 8.75 -12.55 -23.98
CA GLY A 19 7.86 -11.44 -24.33
C GLY A 19 6.40 -11.84 -24.07
N LEU A 20 5.53 -10.88 -23.85
CA LEU A 20 4.13 -11.14 -23.52
C LEU A 20 3.42 -11.93 -24.61
N PRO A 21 2.61 -12.96 -24.28
CA PRO A 21 1.87 -13.75 -25.27
C PRO A 21 0.78 -12.90 -25.95
N ARG A 22 0.59 -13.10 -27.25
CA ARG A 22 -0.50 -12.53 -28.03
C ARG A 22 -1.75 -13.41 -27.95
N LEU A 23 -2.88 -12.87 -28.36
CA LEU A 23 -4.13 -13.64 -28.48
C LEU A 23 -3.92 -14.92 -29.35
N GLY A 24 -4.21 -16.08 -28.77
CA GLY A 24 -4.04 -17.37 -29.42
C GLY A 24 -2.60 -17.92 -29.41
N GLU A 25 -1.65 -17.21 -28.87
CA GLU A 25 -0.27 -17.65 -28.73
C GLU A 25 -0.03 -18.40 -27.41
N THR A 26 0.70 -19.54 -27.51
CA THR A 26 1.24 -20.23 -26.33
C THR A 26 2.73 -19.97 -26.26
N LYS A 27 3.21 -19.40 -25.15
CA LYS A 27 4.64 -19.23 -24.91
C LYS A 27 5.10 -20.11 -23.75
N HIS A 28 6.33 -20.58 -23.84
CA HIS A 28 7.00 -21.21 -22.71
C HIS A 28 7.68 -20.14 -21.87
N GLY A 29 7.36 -20.13 -20.58
CA GLY A 29 8.13 -19.36 -19.58
C GLY A 29 9.37 -20.14 -19.16
N SER A 30 10.35 -19.46 -18.54
CA SER A 30 11.52 -20.12 -17.95
C SER A 30 11.19 -20.66 -16.56
N ASP A 31 11.07 -19.77 -15.59
CA ASP A 31 10.79 -20.09 -14.20
C ASP A 31 9.49 -19.41 -13.74
N TYR A 32 8.90 -19.95 -12.68
CA TYR A 32 7.81 -19.27 -11.99
C TYR A 32 8.12 -19.14 -10.49
N ARG A 33 7.58 -18.10 -9.89
CA ARG A 33 7.69 -17.83 -8.46
C ARG A 33 6.30 -17.68 -7.88
N ILE A 34 6.12 -18.19 -6.66
CA ILE A 34 4.90 -17.98 -5.86
C ILE A 34 5.30 -17.22 -4.61
N GLY A 35 4.59 -16.15 -4.32
CA GLY A 35 4.77 -15.35 -3.12
C GLY A 35 3.47 -14.78 -2.62
N ILE A 36 3.50 -14.23 -1.42
CA ILE A 36 2.38 -13.44 -0.90
C ILE A 36 2.46 -12.03 -1.48
N GLY A 37 1.28 -11.45 -1.74
CA GLY A 37 1.11 -10.11 -2.28
C GLY A 37 -0.21 -9.49 -1.84
N GLY A 38 -0.64 -8.50 -2.60
CA GLY A 38 -1.77 -7.64 -2.26
C GLY A 38 -1.31 -6.41 -1.48
N LYS A 39 -1.85 -5.24 -1.86
CA LYS A 39 -1.42 -3.95 -1.28
C LYS A 39 -1.57 -3.92 0.24
N GLY A 40 -2.72 -4.39 0.75
CA GLY A 40 -2.96 -4.43 2.19
C GLY A 40 -1.92 -5.27 2.94
N LEU A 41 -1.64 -6.47 2.45
CA LEU A 41 -0.66 -7.36 3.07
C LEU A 41 0.76 -6.80 2.99
N ASN A 42 1.19 -6.28 1.83
CA ASN A 42 2.50 -5.67 1.66
C ASN A 42 2.70 -4.49 2.62
N GLN A 43 1.70 -3.60 2.73
CA GLN A 43 1.73 -2.45 3.64
C GLN A 43 1.75 -2.88 5.11
N ALA A 44 1.02 -3.94 5.47
CA ALA A 44 1.04 -4.49 6.82
C ALA A 44 2.40 -5.10 7.17
N VAL A 45 3.04 -5.83 6.25
CA VAL A 45 4.39 -6.36 6.42
C VAL A 45 5.40 -5.23 6.58
N ALA A 46 5.28 -4.17 5.76
CA ALA A 46 6.15 -3.00 5.87
C ALA A 46 5.98 -2.31 7.24
N ALA A 47 4.74 -2.05 7.64
CA ALA A 47 4.48 -1.47 8.96
C ALA A 47 5.03 -2.35 10.09
N SER A 48 4.86 -3.68 10.01
CA SER A 48 5.33 -4.62 11.04
C SER A 48 6.86 -4.66 11.18
N LYS A 49 7.58 -4.62 10.05
CA LYS A 49 9.07 -4.61 10.07
C LYS A 49 9.66 -3.28 10.56
N LEU A 50 8.90 -2.18 10.42
CA LEU A 50 9.38 -0.80 10.61
C LEU A 50 8.83 -0.11 11.85
N SER A 51 7.82 -0.68 12.53
CA SER A 51 7.23 -0.16 13.77
C SER A 51 7.77 -0.90 14.99
N LYS A 52 7.86 -0.20 16.12
CA LYS A 52 8.04 -0.80 17.45
C LYS A 52 6.69 -1.14 18.10
N SER A 53 5.62 -0.56 17.58
CA SER A 53 4.25 -0.76 18.04
C SER A 53 3.61 -1.98 17.37
N PRO A 54 2.61 -2.62 17.98
CA PRO A 54 1.88 -3.71 17.36
C PRO A 54 1.22 -3.30 16.05
N VAL A 55 1.26 -4.20 15.07
CA VAL A 55 0.58 -4.05 13.77
C VAL A 55 -0.43 -5.18 13.62
N THR A 56 -1.66 -4.80 13.30
CA THR A 56 -2.74 -5.75 13.02
C THR A 56 -3.10 -5.66 11.54
N PHE A 57 -3.02 -6.79 10.85
CA PHE A 57 -3.54 -6.92 9.49
C PHE A 57 -4.95 -7.50 9.54
N VAL A 58 -5.90 -6.82 8.88
CA VAL A 58 -7.28 -7.26 8.69
C VAL A 58 -7.49 -7.46 7.19
N GLY A 59 -7.64 -8.71 6.79
CA GLY A 59 -7.79 -9.13 5.41
C GLY A 59 -8.68 -10.34 5.27
N ALA A 60 -8.96 -10.77 4.03
CA ALA A 60 -9.74 -11.98 3.76
C ALA A 60 -9.01 -12.91 2.79
N VAL A 61 -9.10 -14.21 3.06
CA VAL A 61 -8.60 -15.28 2.21
C VAL A 61 -9.66 -16.38 2.04
N GLY A 62 -9.53 -17.20 1.01
CA GLY A 62 -10.35 -18.38 0.86
C GLY A 62 -10.00 -19.49 1.85
N THR A 63 -10.82 -20.55 1.89
CA THR A 63 -10.51 -21.80 2.64
C THR A 63 -9.64 -22.74 1.82
N ASP A 64 -9.07 -22.27 0.72
CA ASP A 64 -8.20 -23.01 -0.19
C ASP A 64 -6.74 -23.08 0.31
N HIS A 65 -5.89 -23.76 -0.47
CA HIS A 65 -4.46 -23.90 -0.15
C HIS A 65 -3.73 -22.55 -0.13
N PHE A 66 -4.14 -21.62 -0.99
CA PHE A 66 -3.52 -20.28 -1.07
C PHE A 66 -3.81 -19.46 0.20
N GLY A 67 -5.02 -19.56 0.76
CA GLY A 67 -5.33 -18.92 2.03
C GLY A 67 -4.48 -19.44 3.19
N SER A 68 -4.23 -20.77 3.21
CA SER A 68 -3.35 -21.37 4.22
C SER A 68 -1.89 -20.91 4.04
N LEU A 69 -1.43 -20.74 2.79
CA LEU A 69 -0.09 -20.25 2.49
C LEU A 69 0.10 -18.78 2.95
N VAL A 70 -0.91 -17.92 2.75
CA VAL A 70 -0.87 -16.53 3.25
C VAL A 70 -0.72 -16.51 4.77
N GLU A 71 -1.51 -17.30 5.50
CA GLU A 71 -1.42 -17.33 6.96
C GLU A 71 -0.09 -17.90 7.46
N GLU A 72 0.44 -18.93 6.81
CA GLU A 72 1.75 -19.51 7.13
C GLU A 72 2.88 -18.48 6.95
N GLU A 73 2.88 -17.76 5.83
CA GLU A 73 3.88 -16.74 5.55
C GLU A 73 3.79 -15.55 6.54
N LEU A 74 2.58 -15.11 6.89
CA LEU A 74 2.42 -14.09 7.93
C LEU A 74 2.93 -14.55 9.30
N ALA A 75 2.65 -15.80 9.66
CA ALA A 75 3.16 -16.38 10.90
C ALA A 75 4.70 -16.47 10.89
N ASN A 76 5.31 -16.84 9.76
CA ASN A 76 6.77 -16.85 9.57
C ASN A 76 7.39 -15.45 9.72
N LEU A 77 6.65 -14.40 9.34
CA LEU A 77 7.03 -12.99 9.55
C LEU A 77 6.76 -12.50 10.98
N GLY A 78 6.25 -13.35 11.86
CA GLY A 78 5.91 -13.01 13.25
C GLY A 78 4.64 -12.16 13.40
N MET A 79 3.81 -12.09 12.37
CA MET A 79 2.55 -11.34 12.39
C MET A 79 1.40 -12.21 12.88
N ALA A 80 0.48 -11.61 13.64
CA ALA A 80 -0.74 -12.28 14.08
C ALA A 80 -1.70 -12.51 12.88
N THR A 81 -2.25 -13.70 12.78
CA THR A 81 -3.22 -14.09 11.74
C THR A 81 -4.68 -13.99 12.19
N SER A 82 -4.92 -13.56 13.43
CA SER A 82 -6.27 -13.45 14.02
C SER A 82 -7.18 -12.41 13.34
N GLY A 83 -6.60 -11.47 12.55
CA GLY A 83 -7.35 -10.50 11.75
C GLY A 83 -7.72 -11.01 10.36
N ILE A 84 -7.35 -12.24 10.00
CA ILE A 84 -7.66 -12.83 8.70
C ILE A 84 -8.99 -13.55 8.75
N ARG A 85 -9.94 -13.09 7.94
CA ARG A 85 -11.22 -13.76 7.72
C ARG A 85 -11.06 -14.83 6.65
N ARG A 86 -11.51 -16.07 6.95
CA ARG A 86 -11.61 -17.16 5.97
C ARG A 86 -12.99 -17.19 5.34
N ASP A 87 -13.06 -17.07 4.03
CA ASP A 87 -14.30 -17.11 3.26
C ASP A 87 -14.46 -18.50 2.59
N PRO A 88 -15.48 -19.28 2.92
CA PRO A 88 -15.71 -20.59 2.30
C PRO A 88 -16.33 -20.49 0.90
N ALA A 89 -16.86 -19.32 0.50
CA ALA A 89 -17.55 -19.11 -0.77
C ALA A 89 -16.66 -18.51 -1.86
N CYS A 90 -15.55 -17.89 -1.47
CA CYS A 90 -14.65 -17.20 -2.40
C CYS A 90 -13.24 -17.80 -2.33
N PRO A 91 -12.53 -17.94 -3.46
CA PRO A 91 -11.11 -18.29 -3.44
C PRO A 91 -10.27 -17.15 -2.90
N THR A 92 -9.06 -17.46 -2.45
CA THR A 92 -8.04 -16.44 -2.12
C THR A 92 -7.74 -15.54 -3.32
N GLY A 93 -7.46 -14.27 -3.08
CA GLY A 93 -7.04 -13.33 -4.11
C GLY A 93 -5.77 -13.80 -4.84
N LEU A 94 -5.71 -13.58 -6.13
CA LEU A 94 -4.63 -14.06 -6.99
C LEU A 94 -4.19 -12.98 -7.96
N ALA A 95 -2.86 -12.76 -8.08
CA ALA A 95 -2.26 -12.01 -9.17
C ALA A 95 -1.44 -12.93 -10.07
N LEU A 96 -1.72 -12.89 -11.38
CA LEU A 96 -0.93 -13.55 -12.41
C LEU A 96 -0.04 -12.49 -13.08
N ILE A 97 1.26 -12.67 -13.00
CA ILE A 97 2.25 -11.68 -13.41
C ILE A 97 3.15 -12.29 -14.47
N HIS A 98 3.15 -11.74 -15.67
CA HIS A 98 4.14 -12.06 -16.69
C HIS A 98 5.22 -10.98 -16.66
N VAL A 99 6.48 -11.39 -16.62
CA VAL A 99 7.64 -10.49 -16.64
C VAL A 99 8.47 -10.79 -17.87
N ASP A 100 8.70 -9.79 -18.73
CA ASP A 100 9.53 -9.96 -19.91
C ASP A 100 11.03 -9.73 -19.61
N GLY A 101 11.89 -10.10 -20.58
CA GLY A 101 13.34 -9.96 -20.45
C GLY A 101 13.85 -8.50 -20.32
N HIS A 102 12.96 -7.50 -20.44
CA HIS A 102 13.24 -6.08 -20.24
C HIS A 102 12.72 -5.55 -18.90
N GLY A 103 12.09 -6.43 -18.08
CA GLY A 103 11.47 -6.04 -16.81
C GLY A 103 10.07 -5.45 -16.95
N ASN A 104 9.49 -5.41 -18.16
CA ASN A 104 8.09 -5.03 -18.30
C ASN A 104 7.19 -6.13 -17.77
N ASN A 105 6.09 -5.75 -17.13
CA ASN A 105 5.14 -6.69 -16.57
C ASN A 105 3.72 -6.51 -17.14
N SER A 106 2.96 -7.59 -17.10
CA SER A 106 1.52 -7.61 -17.34
C SER A 106 0.86 -8.38 -16.23
N ILE A 107 -0.06 -7.73 -15.52
CA ILE A 107 -0.66 -8.25 -14.30
C ILE A 107 -2.17 -8.40 -14.50
N THR A 108 -2.68 -9.57 -14.14
CA THR A 108 -4.13 -9.81 -14.03
C THR A 108 -4.45 -10.19 -12.59
N VAL A 109 -5.35 -9.44 -11.95
CA VAL A 109 -5.75 -9.69 -10.57
C VAL A 109 -7.16 -10.26 -10.53
N SER A 110 -7.35 -11.35 -9.76
CA SER A 110 -8.64 -11.86 -9.34
C SER A 110 -8.79 -11.57 -7.84
N GLY A 111 -9.72 -10.68 -7.46
CA GLY A 111 -9.84 -10.21 -6.09
C GLY A 111 -10.28 -11.28 -5.10
N GLY A 112 -11.07 -12.28 -5.54
CA GLY A 112 -11.49 -13.39 -4.66
C GLY A 112 -12.12 -12.91 -3.36
N ALA A 113 -11.65 -13.48 -2.24
CA ALA A 113 -12.14 -13.15 -0.89
C ALA A 113 -11.92 -11.68 -0.49
N ASN A 114 -10.98 -10.96 -1.10
CA ASN A 114 -10.80 -9.53 -0.86
C ASN A 114 -12.06 -8.71 -1.18
N LEU A 115 -12.86 -9.18 -2.13
CA LEU A 115 -14.09 -8.50 -2.57
C LEU A 115 -15.36 -9.01 -1.86
N SER A 116 -15.24 -9.94 -0.92
CA SER A 116 -16.37 -10.55 -0.22
C SER A 116 -16.71 -9.91 1.13
N TRP A 117 -16.03 -8.84 1.49
CA TRP A 117 -16.31 -8.07 2.69
C TRP A 117 -17.69 -7.41 2.64
N THR A 118 -18.38 -7.35 3.78
CA THR A 118 -19.69 -6.71 3.97
C THR A 118 -19.67 -5.75 5.15
N SER A 119 -20.66 -4.84 5.23
CA SER A 119 -20.86 -3.96 6.37
C SER A 119 -21.05 -4.73 7.69
N ALA A 120 -21.65 -5.93 7.63
CA ALA A 120 -21.80 -6.78 8.80
C ALA A 120 -20.44 -7.23 9.37
N ASP A 121 -19.51 -7.61 8.50
CA ASP A 121 -18.14 -7.98 8.90
C ASP A 121 -17.44 -6.80 9.58
N ILE A 122 -17.58 -5.58 9.03
CA ILE A 122 -16.96 -4.37 9.61
C ILE A 122 -17.54 -4.03 10.98
N SER A 123 -18.84 -4.26 11.18
CA SER A 123 -19.49 -3.98 12.47
C SER A 123 -18.89 -4.78 13.62
N GLU A 124 -18.42 -6.00 13.35
CA GLU A 124 -17.82 -6.92 14.33
C GLU A 124 -16.34 -6.64 14.60
N LEU A 125 -15.64 -5.92 13.71
CA LEU A 125 -14.22 -5.61 13.91
C LEU A 125 -14.01 -4.66 15.08
N THR A 126 -12.97 -4.93 15.88
CA THR A 126 -12.51 -4.02 16.94
C THR A 126 -11.39 -3.14 16.42
N VAL A 127 -11.55 -1.82 16.55
CA VAL A 127 -10.55 -0.81 16.17
C VAL A 127 -9.99 -0.05 17.37
N ASP A 128 -10.36 -0.43 18.58
CA ASP A 128 -9.96 0.24 19.83
C ASP A 128 -8.43 0.24 19.98
N GLY A 129 -7.89 1.40 20.32
CA GLY A 129 -6.46 1.60 20.48
C GLY A 129 -5.69 1.74 19.16
N THR A 130 -6.36 1.75 18.01
CA THR A 130 -5.75 2.09 16.72
C THR A 130 -5.33 3.56 16.72
N VAL A 131 -4.05 3.81 16.44
CA VAL A 131 -3.49 5.17 16.31
C VAL A 131 -3.45 5.58 14.85
N VAL A 132 -3.09 4.64 13.97
CA VAL A 132 -3.08 4.82 12.52
C VAL A 132 -3.80 3.66 11.85
N GLY A 133 -4.81 3.98 11.05
CA GLY A 133 -5.47 3.04 10.14
C GLY A 133 -5.03 3.29 8.70
N LEU A 134 -4.60 2.25 8.02
CA LEU A 134 -4.09 2.29 6.65
C LEU A 134 -4.96 1.41 5.75
N CYS A 135 -5.51 2.00 4.69
CA CYS A 135 -6.38 1.33 3.71
C CYS A 135 -5.92 1.58 2.28
N GLN A 136 -6.36 0.72 1.35
CA GLN A 136 -6.16 0.81 -0.09
C GLN A 136 -7.49 0.51 -0.80
N LEU A 137 -7.49 0.43 -2.14
CA LEU A 137 -8.73 0.26 -2.92
C LEU A 137 -8.79 -1.10 -3.65
N GLU A 138 -8.23 -2.15 -3.05
CA GLU A 138 -8.38 -3.55 -3.51
C GLU A 138 -9.48 -4.33 -2.76
N THR A 139 -10.28 -3.62 -1.95
CA THR A 139 -11.46 -4.12 -1.23
C THR A 139 -12.69 -3.29 -1.65
N PRO A 140 -13.95 -3.72 -1.36
CA PRO A 140 -15.12 -2.94 -1.71
C PRO A 140 -15.07 -1.52 -1.12
N LEU A 141 -15.37 -0.50 -1.94
CA LEU A 141 -15.20 0.92 -1.56
C LEU A 141 -16.07 1.32 -0.37
N ASP A 142 -17.30 0.87 -0.33
CA ASP A 142 -18.26 1.12 0.75
C ASP A 142 -17.74 0.56 2.08
N VAL A 143 -17.25 -0.67 2.05
CA VAL A 143 -16.65 -1.35 3.22
C VAL A 143 -15.38 -0.64 3.66
N THR A 144 -14.53 -0.22 2.71
CA THR A 144 -13.32 0.54 3.02
C THR A 144 -13.67 1.89 3.65
N ALA A 145 -14.70 2.58 3.17
CA ALA A 145 -15.18 3.81 3.79
C ALA A 145 -15.71 3.58 5.21
N GLU A 146 -16.44 2.48 5.45
CA GLU A 146 -16.97 2.14 6.76
C GLU A 146 -15.88 1.87 7.80
N ILE A 147 -14.84 1.11 7.45
CA ILE A 147 -13.72 0.87 8.37
C ILE A 147 -12.93 2.15 8.65
N MET A 148 -12.69 2.99 7.65
CA MET A 148 -12.03 4.28 7.84
C MET A 148 -12.85 5.18 8.75
N LYS A 149 -14.17 5.24 8.54
CA LYS A 149 -15.08 5.96 9.45
C LYS A 149 -14.95 5.44 10.89
N LYS A 150 -14.97 4.12 11.08
CA LYS A 150 -14.88 3.50 12.40
C LYS A 150 -13.56 3.82 13.11
N ILE A 151 -12.43 3.85 12.37
CA ILE A 151 -11.12 4.25 12.89
C ILE A 151 -11.11 5.74 13.25
N SER A 152 -11.65 6.61 12.39
CA SER A 152 -11.74 8.05 12.61
C SER A 152 -12.63 8.37 13.83
N ASP A 153 -13.78 7.71 13.97
CA ASP A 153 -14.69 7.86 15.13
C ASP A 153 -14.02 7.41 16.45
N ALA A 154 -13.08 6.47 16.39
CA ALA A 154 -12.27 6.03 17.53
C ALA A 154 -11.07 6.97 17.83
N GLY A 155 -10.87 8.02 17.04
CA GLY A 155 -9.81 9.01 17.20
C GLY A 155 -8.47 8.62 16.58
N GLY A 156 -8.45 7.59 15.73
CA GLY A 156 -7.26 7.19 14.94
C GLY A 156 -7.05 8.09 13.72
N ILE A 157 -5.81 8.20 13.27
CA ILE A 157 -5.44 8.84 12.00
C ILE A 157 -5.71 7.85 10.87
N THR A 158 -6.37 8.30 9.80
CA THR A 158 -6.68 7.46 8.64
C THR A 158 -5.79 7.82 7.45
N ILE A 159 -5.14 6.82 6.86
CA ILE A 159 -4.33 6.93 5.65
C ILE A 159 -5.01 6.14 4.54
N LEU A 160 -5.20 6.74 3.39
CA LEU A 160 -5.66 6.06 2.18
C LEU A 160 -4.58 6.11 1.09
N ASP A 161 -4.12 4.94 0.67
CA ASP A 161 -3.46 4.72 -0.61
C ASP A 161 -4.55 4.51 -1.68
N PRO A 162 -4.82 5.49 -2.58
CA PRO A 162 -5.95 5.41 -3.51
C PRO A 162 -5.68 4.48 -4.69
N ALA A 163 -4.98 3.38 -4.45
CA ALA A 163 -4.56 2.39 -5.42
C ALA A 163 -5.29 1.04 -5.27
N PRO A 164 -5.71 0.44 -6.41
CA PRO A 164 -5.77 1.01 -7.75
C PRO A 164 -6.91 2.02 -7.88
N ILE A 165 -6.71 3.07 -8.68
CA ILE A 165 -7.76 4.07 -8.88
C ILE A 165 -9.01 3.45 -9.54
N PRO A 166 -10.18 3.49 -8.92
CA PRO A 166 -11.39 2.90 -9.48
C PRO A 166 -12.01 3.83 -10.53
N LYS A 167 -12.92 3.28 -11.34
CA LYS A 167 -13.72 4.09 -12.28
C LYS A 167 -14.81 4.91 -11.59
N GLN A 168 -15.15 4.56 -10.36
CA GLN A 168 -16.17 5.21 -9.54
C GLN A 168 -15.58 6.45 -8.86
N GLU A 169 -16.45 7.39 -8.49
CA GLU A 169 -16.04 8.55 -7.71
C GLU A 169 -15.66 8.16 -6.27
N LEU A 170 -14.66 8.83 -5.72
CA LEU A 170 -14.10 8.56 -4.38
C LEU A 170 -14.62 9.55 -3.31
N ASN A 171 -15.59 10.40 -3.63
CA ASN A 171 -16.02 11.48 -2.73
C ASN A 171 -16.48 10.97 -1.36
N ASP A 172 -17.20 9.86 -1.32
CA ASP A 172 -17.75 9.32 -0.07
C ASP A 172 -16.64 8.81 0.86
N ILE A 173 -15.64 8.09 0.33
CA ILE A 173 -14.51 7.58 1.13
C ILE A 173 -13.60 8.72 1.59
N PHE A 174 -13.40 9.74 0.77
CA PHE A 174 -12.53 10.88 1.09
C PHE A 174 -12.96 11.63 2.35
N THR A 175 -14.24 11.59 2.72
CA THR A 175 -14.77 12.21 3.95
C THR A 175 -14.10 11.68 5.23
N PHE A 176 -13.56 10.46 5.20
CA PHE A 176 -12.97 9.81 6.37
C PHE A 176 -11.44 9.66 6.25
N VAL A 177 -10.81 10.37 5.31
CA VAL A 177 -9.37 10.31 5.05
C VAL A 177 -8.68 11.52 5.67
N ASP A 178 -7.75 11.28 6.59
CA ASP A 178 -6.86 12.32 7.12
C ASP A 178 -5.67 12.56 6.17
N ILE A 179 -5.04 11.48 5.70
CA ILE A 179 -3.85 11.53 4.83
C ILE A 179 -4.11 10.72 3.56
N LEU A 180 -4.00 11.37 2.41
CA LEU A 180 -4.08 10.73 1.10
C LEU A 180 -2.69 10.59 0.50
N THR A 181 -2.34 9.39 0.00
CA THR A 181 -1.00 9.10 -0.52
C THR A 181 -1.00 8.65 -1.99
N PRO A 182 -1.49 9.45 -2.93
CA PRO A 182 -1.53 9.08 -4.33
C PRO A 182 -0.12 9.06 -4.95
N ASN A 183 0.09 8.18 -5.92
CA ASN A 183 1.17 8.35 -6.87
C ASN A 183 0.80 9.37 -7.96
N GLN A 184 1.75 9.68 -8.85
CA GLN A 184 1.55 10.62 -9.96
C GLN A 184 0.30 10.28 -10.79
N TYR A 185 0.15 9.02 -11.21
CA TYR A 185 -0.97 8.59 -12.05
C TYR A 185 -2.32 8.72 -11.33
N GLU A 186 -2.39 8.32 -10.08
CA GLU A 186 -3.60 8.42 -9.26
C GLU A 186 -4.01 9.88 -9.03
N ALA A 187 -3.04 10.74 -8.70
CA ALA A 187 -3.29 12.18 -8.56
C ALA A 187 -3.75 12.82 -9.86
N GLU A 188 -3.16 12.45 -11.00
CA GLU A 188 -3.61 12.88 -12.34
C GLU A 188 -5.06 12.47 -12.61
N CYS A 189 -5.43 11.23 -12.25
CA CYS A 189 -6.80 10.74 -12.40
C CYS A 189 -7.78 11.50 -11.49
N ILE A 190 -7.46 11.70 -10.21
CA ILE A 190 -8.33 12.39 -9.23
C ILE A 190 -8.55 13.86 -9.62
N LEU A 191 -7.51 14.54 -10.11
CA LEU A 191 -7.56 15.95 -10.49
C LEU A 191 -7.94 16.18 -11.94
N ASN A 192 -7.93 15.14 -12.77
CA ASN A 192 -8.02 15.24 -14.24
C ASN A 192 -7.02 16.27 -14.80
N ARG A 193 -5.79 16.22 -14.31
CA ARG A 193 -4.69 17.14 -14.67
C ARG A 193 -3.37 16.38 -14.77
N LYS A 194 -2.55 16.69 -15.79
CA LYS A 194 -1.20 16.12 -15.91
C LYS A 194 -0.22 16.76 -14.92
N ILE A 195 0.71 15.95 -14.46
CA ILE A 195 1.80 16.33 -13.54
C ILE A 195 3.11 16.03 -14.26
N LEU A 196 3.85 17.06 -14.62
CA LEU A 196 5.04 16.92 -15.48
C LEU A 196 6.36 17.11 -14.73
N ASN A 197 6.33 17.79 -13.58
CA ASN A 197 7.49 18.19 -12.81
C ASN A 197 7.13 18.37 -11.32
N SER A 198 8.13 18.73 -10.52
CA SER A 198 7.97 18.96 -9.08
C SER A 198 7.04 20.13 -8.74
N GLU A 199 7.03 21.18 -9.55
CA GLU A 199 6.16 22.35 -9.36
C GLU A 199 4.69 21.95 -9.53
N ASP A 200 4.37 21.21 -10.59
CA ASP A 200 3.04 20.66 -10.81
C ASP A 200 2.62 19.74 -9.66
N ALA A 201 3.53 18.90 -9.16
CA ALA A 201 3.26 18.00 -8.04
C ALA A 201 2.94 18.76 -6.75
N ILE A 202 3.68 19.83 -6.43
CA ILE A 202 3.43 20.74 -5.30
C ILE A 202 2.04 21.37 -5.42
N GLU A 203 1.71 21.91 -6.60
CA GLU A 203 0.40 22.51 -6.84
C GLU A 203 -0.74 21.49 -6.70
N CYS A 204 -0.54 20.27 -7.24
CA CYS A 204 -1.51 19.19 -7.16
C CYS A 204 -1.73 18.70 -5.72
N ALA A 205 -0.66 18.50 -4.94
CA ALA A 205 -0.79 18.13 -3.53
C ALA A 205 -1.56 19.21 -2.75
N THR A 206 -1.23 20.50 -2.97
CA THR A 206 -1.94 21.63 -2.34
C THR A 206 -3.42 21.70 -2.76
N ALA A 207 -3.70 21.47 -4.04
CA ALA A 207 -5.07 21.49 -4.55
C ALA A 207 -5.92 20.34 -3.99
N LEU A 208 -5.33 19.15 -3.86
CA LEU A 208 -6.01 17.97 -3.28
C LEU A 208 -6.38 18.20 -1.81
N VAL A 209 -5.46 18.75 -0.98
CA VAL A 209 -5.78 19.09 0.42
C VAL A 209 -6.99 20.02 0.50
N LYS A 210 -6.97 21.10 -0.30
CA LYS A 210 -8.05 22.10 -0.30
C LYS A 210 -9.38 21.54 -0.81
N ARG A 211 -9.34 20.68 -1.82
CA ARG A 211 -10.56 20.10 -2.44
C ARG A 211 -11.19 19.01 -1.58
N GLY A 212 -10.36 18.12 -1.00
CA GLY A 212 -10.82 16.94 -0.29
C GLY A 212 -10.98 17.13 1.22
N GLY A 213 -10.47 18.25 1.78
CA GLY A 213 -10.51 18.48 3.23
C GLY A 213 -9.55 17.59 4.03
N PHE A 214 -8.56 16.99 3.37
CA PHE A 214 -7.54 16.16 4.00
C PHE A 214 -6.65 17.00 4.93
N LYS A 215 -6.17 16.42 6.03
CA LYS A 215 -5.11 17.04 6.84
C LYS A 215 -3.81 17.11 6.06
N ALA A 216 -3.50 16.07 5.28
CA ALA A 216 -2.34 16.06 4.40
C ALA A 216 -2.58 15.27 3.11
N VAL A 217 -1.85 15.65 2.06
CA VAL A 217 -1.67 14.86 0.83
C VAL A 217 -0.18 14.68 0.59
N ILE A 218 0.22 13.44 0.31
CA ILE A 218 1.60 13.06 0.04
C ILE A 218 1.62 12.40 -1.34
N LEU A 219 2.05 13.14 -2.35
CA LEU A 219 2.07 12.71 -3.75
C LEU A 219 3.45 12.16 -4.10
N THR A 220 3.52 10.86 -4.38
CA THR A 220 4.77 10.19 -4.75
C THR A 220 5.03 10.26 -6.24
N MET A 221 6.29 10.62 -6.63
CA MET A 221 6.76 10.78 -8.00
C MET A 221 7.89 9.79 -8.35
N GLY A 222 7.88 8.62 -7.72
CA GLY A 222 8.89 7.58 -7.93
C GLY A 222 10.31 8.08 -7.67
N GLU A 223 11.19 7.89 -8.63
CA GLU A 223 12.60 8.28 -8.56
C GLU A 223 12.85 9.79 -8.47
N GLN A 224 11.84 10.62 -8.74
CA GLN A 224 11.97 12.06 -8.63
C GLN A 224 11.82 12.54 -7.18
N GLY A 225 10.96 11.92 -6.38
CA GLY A 225 10.74 12.31 -5.00
C GLY A 225 9.26 12.36 -4.59
N VAL A 226 8.95 13.28 -3.67
CA VAL A 226 7.62 13.42 -3.07
C VAL A 226 7.25 14.89 -2.95
N ALA A 227 6.03 15.23 -3.35
CA ALA A 227 5.40 16.50 -3.01
C ALA A 227 4.39 16.28 -1.88
N TYR A 228 4.38 17.12 -0.86
CA TYR A 228 3.34 17.04 0.16
C TYR A 228 2.81 18.42 0.55
N SER A 229 1.57 18.46 1.01
CA SER A 229 0.91 19.63 1.59
C SER A 229 0.16 19.20 2.85
N GLU A 230 0.22 20.03 3.89
CA GLU A 230 -0.40 19.80 5.19
C GLU A 230 -1.26 21.00 5.55
N ASP A 231 -2.47 20.77 6.09
CA ASP A 231 -3.42 21.78 6.56
C ASP A 231 -3.69 22.93 5.57
N GLY A 232 -3.62 22.63 4.27
CA GLY A 232 -3.82 23.62 3.20
C GLY A 232 -2.68 24.63 3.02
N ALA A 233 -1.55 24.44 3.69
CA ALA A 233 -0.35 25.21 3.47
C ALA A 233 0.22 24.99 2.05
N GLN A 234 1.11 25.88 1.63
CA GLN A 234 1.84 25.68 0.38
C GLN A 234 2.62 24.36 0.44
N GLY A 235 2.49 23.56 -0.60
CA GLY A 235 3.16 22.26 -0.67
C GLY A 235 4.69 22.39 -0.70
N VAL A 236 5.35 21.32 -0.30
CA VAL A 236 6.81 21.18 -0.21
C VAL A 236 7.25 20.01 -1.08
N TRP A 237 8.41 20.16 -1.73
CA TRP A 237 9.08 19.09 -2.47
C TRP A 237 10.21 18.48 -1.64
N LEU A 238 10.30 17.16 -1.64
CA LEU A 238 11.41 16.39 -1.11
C LEU A 238 11.99 15.52 -2.25
N PRO A 239 13.25 15.72 -2.65
CA PRO A 239 13.88 14.90 -3.68
C PRO A 239 14.06 13.46 -3.17
N ALA A 240 14.02 12.49 -4.09
CA ALA A 240 14.25 11.09 -3.76
C ALA A 240 15.69 10.86 -3.27
N PHE A 241 15.89 9.79 -2.50
CA PHE A 241 17.22 9.28 -2.20
C PHE A 241 17.79 8.57 -3.44
N GLU A 242 19.04 8.86 -3.79
CA GLU A 242 19.73 8.19 -4.88
C GLU A 242 20.17 6.78 -4.45
N VAL A 243 19.66 5.77 -5.13
CA VAL A 243 19.99 4.35 -4.91
C VAL A 243 20.08 3.61 -6.23
N GLU A 244 20.79 2.49 -6.24
CA GLU A 244 20.83 1.58 -7.38
C GLU A 244 19.57 0.69 -7.36
N THR A 245 18.67 0.89 -8.33
CA THR A 245 17.38 0.20 -8.39
C THR A 245 17.52 -1.18 -9.01
N THR A 246 16.98 -2.19 -8.33
CA THR A 246 16.87 -3.58 -8.81
C THR A 246 15.44 -3.92 -9.20
N ASP A 247 14.45 -3.58 -8.34
CA ASP A 247 13.04 -3.91 -8.54
C ASP A 247 12.17 -2.84 -7.84
N THR A 248 11.15 -2.31 -8.52
CA THR A 248 10.27 -1.28 -7.98
C THR A 248 8.95 -1.82 -7.43
N VAL A 249 8.72 -3.12 -7.47
CA VAL A 249 7.50 -3.76 -6.96
C VAL A 249 7.34 -3.47 -5.48
N ALA A 250 6.12 -3.09 -5.08
CA ALA A 250 5.73 -2.76 -3.70
C ALA A 250 6.49 -1.59 -3.05
N ALA A 251 7.22 -0.74 -3.80
CA ALA A 251 7.86 0.45 -3.24
C ALA A 251 6.84 1.42 -2.60
N GLY A 252 5.68 1.62 -3.23
CA GLY A 252 4.57 2.39 -2.68
C GLY A 252 3.96 1.75 -1.43
N ASP A 253 3.87 0.42 -1.40
CA ASP A 253 3.40 -0.31 -0.21
C ASP A 253 4.40 -0.17 0.94
N CYS A 254 5.70 -0.28 0.67
CA CYS A 254 6.76 -0.05 1.64
C CYS A 254 6.70 1.38 2.19
N PHE A 255 6.51 2.38 1.31
CA PHE A 255 6.33 3.78 1.69
C PHE A 255 5.16 3.96 2.65
N ASN A 256 3.97 3.46 2.30
CA ASN A 256 2.75 3.62 3.10
C ASN A 256 2.84 2.91 4.45
N GLY A 257 3.37 1.69 4.49
CA GLY A 257 3.61 0.96 5.73
C GLY A 257 4.61 1.66 6.65
N ALA A 258 5.70 2.21 6.10
CA ALA A 258 6.70 2.97 6.83
C ALA A 258 6.14 4.30 7.36
N LEU A 259 5.33 5.00 6.56
CA LEU A 259 4.63 6.22 6.96
C LEU A 259 3.72 5.97 8.17
N ALA A 260 2.90 4.92 8.08
CA ALA A 260 2.01 4.53 9.19
C ALA A 260 2.79 4.17 10.46
N ALA A 261 3.90 3.43 10.32
CA ALA A 261 4.78 3.09 11.43
C ALA A 261 5.34 4.34 12.11
N ALA A 262 5.93 5.27 11.35
CA ALA A 262 6.55 6.48 11.90
C ALA A 262 5.53 7.41 12.58
N LEU A 263 4.35 7.59 11.99
CA LEU A 263 3.27 8.38 12.59
C LEU A 263 2.75 7.75 13.90
N THR A 264 2.67 6.42 13.96
CA THR A 264 2.26 5.70 15.17
C THR A 264 3.25 5.89 16.32
N GLU A 265 4.54 6.02 16.02
CA GLU A 265 5.59 6.31 17.01
C GLU A 265 5.62 7.80 17.42
N GLY A 266 4.74 8.64 16.87
CA GLY A 266 4.61 10.06 17.22
C GLY A 266 5.56 11.00 16.49
N SER A 267 6.16 10.56 15.38
CA SER A 267 6.97 11.43 14.52
C SER A 267 6.10 12.49 13.85
N GLY A 268 6.65 13.69 13.62
CA GLY A 268 6.00 14.71 12.80
C GLY A 268 5.83 14.25 11.34
N LEU A 269 4.89 14.88 10.61
CA LEU A 269 4.59 14.46 9.24
C LEU A 269 5.83 14.45 8.34
N ARG A 270 6.62 15.50 8.35
CA ARG A 270 7.82 15.61 7.50
C ARG A 270 8.85 14.52 7.82
N GLU A 271 9.10 14.24 9.09
CA GLU A 271 10.01 13.18 9.53
C GLU A 271 9.48 11.80 9.12
N SER A 272 8.16 11.59 9.23
CA SER A 272 7.51 10.35 8.80
C SER A 272 7.61 10.14 7.29
N ILE A 273 7.47 11.21 6.48
CA ILE A 273 7.66 11.14 5.04
C ILE A 273 9.12 10.80 4.69
N LEU A 274 10.11 11.44 5.32
CA LEU A 274 11.52 11.14 5.08
C LEU A 274 11.87 9.70 5.45
N PHE A 275 11.34 9.20 6.56
CA PHE A 275 11.48 7.80 6.96
C PHE A 275 10.87 6.84 5.93
N ALA A 276 9.65 7.14 5.46
CA ALA A 276 8.97 6.36 4.44
C ALA A 276 9.72 6.37 3.08
N MET A 277 10.25 7.51 2.68
CA MET A 277 11.10 7.64 1.48
C MET A 277 12.37 6.79 1.59
N ALA A 278 13.03 6.79 2.75
CA ALA A 278 14.23 5.98 2.97
C ALA A 278 13.92 4.47 2.93
N ALA A 279 12.82 4.06 3.55
CA ALA A 279 12.37 2.67 3.51
C ALA A 279 12.05 2.22 2.08
N ALA A 280 11.31 3.04 1.31
CA ALA A 280 11.00 2.78 -0.09
C ALA A 280 12.27 2.76 -0.97
N ALA A 281 13.22 3.66 -0.76
CA ALA A 281 14.49 3.67 -1.47
C ALA A 281 15.30 2.39 -1.21
N LEU A 282 15.35 1.91 0.03
CA LEU A 282 16.02 0.65 0.35
C LEU A 282 15.28 -0.57 -0.23
N SER A 283 13.94 -0.55 -0.27
CA SER A 283 13.17 -1.67 -0.82
C SER A 283 13.45 -1.89 -2.30
N VAL A 284 13.63 -0.83 -3.10
CA VAL A 284 13.89 -0.96 -4.54
C VAL A 284 15.30 -1.47 -4.87
N THR A 285 16.20 -1.57 -3.90
CA THR A 285 17.54 -2.16 -4.09
C THR A 285 17.55 -3.69 -4.05
N LYS A 286 16.43 -4.32 -3.68
CA LYS A 286 16.28 -5.77 -3.52
C LYS A 286 15.12 -6.28 -4.38
N PRO A 287 15.16 -7.52 -4.92
CA PRO A 287 14.07 -8.07 -5.69
C PRO A 287 12.89 -8.51 -4.80
N GLY A 288 11.67 -8.41 -5.36
CA GLY A 288 10.44 -8.92 -4.76
C GLY A 288 9.64 -7.87 -3.98
N ALA A 289 8.42 -8.22 -3.57
CA ALA A 289 7.49 -7.36 -2.86
C ALA A 289 7.79 -7.33 -1.34
N SER A 290 7.11 -8.17 -0.54
CA SER A 290 7.27 -8.23 0.92
C SER A 290 8.69 -8.63 1.37
N SER A 291 9.42 -9.39 0.53
CA SER A 291 10.80 -9.81 0.79
C SER A 291 11.81 -8.68 0.70
N SER A 292 11.56 -7.66 -0.13
CA SER A 292 12.46 -6.52 -0.33
C SER A 292 12.40 -5.48 0.80
N ILE A 293 11.33 -5.49 1.61
CA ILE A 293 11.09 -4.52 2.68
C ILE A 293 12.23 -4.55 3.71
N PRO A 294 12.90 -3.40 3.95
CA PRO A 294 14.02 -3.32 4.88
C PRO A 294 13.58 -3.49 6.34
N SER A 295 14.54 -3.75 7.22
CA SER A 295 14.33 -3.68 8.66
C SER A 295 14.40 -2.24 9.18
N LEU A 296 13.85 -1.99 10.36
CA LEU A 296 13.93 -0.70 11.04
C LEU A 296 15.38 -0.21 11.19
N VAL A 297 16.31 -1.13 11.51
CA VAL A 297 17.73 -0.80 11.68
C VAL A 297 18.35 -0.34 10.38
N GLU A 298 18.13 -1.03 9.26
CA GLU A 298 18.64 -0.63 7.94
C GLU A 298 18.17 0.79 7.57
N VAL A 299 16.88 1.12 7.83
CA VAL A 299 16.36 2.47 7.54
C VAL A 299 17.00 3.53 8.43
N GLN A 300 17.18 3.24 9.72
CA GLN A 300 17.81 4.17 10.65
C GLN A 300 19.28 4.43 10.30
N GLU A 301 20.04 3.39 9.95
CA GLU A 301 21.42 3.51 9.49
C GLU A 301 21.53 4.31 8.19
N PHE A 302 20.62 4.05 7.24
CA PHE A 302 20.57 4.79 5.98
C PHE A 302 20.32 6.30 6.18
N LEU A 303 19.41 6.66 7.07
CA LEU A 303 19.10 8.06 7.39
C LEU A 303 20.20 8.75 8.21
N ALA A 304 20.98 7.99 9.00
CA ALA A 304 22.10 8.55 9.77
C ALA A 304 23.29 8.95 8.87
N GLY A 305 23.35 8.38 7.65
CA GLY A 305 24.47 8.57 6.74
C GLY A 305 25.73 7.84 7.19
N PRO A 306 26.79 7.87 6.37
CA PRO A 306 28.08 7.26 6.71
C PRO A 306 28.83 8.02 7.79
#